data_fadbfd7f19dbd3466849830c37f8c58d
#
_entry.id   fadbfd7f19dbd3466849830c37f8c58d
#
_cell.length_a   1.000
_cell.length_b   1.000
_cell.length_c   1.000
_cell.angle_alpha   90.00
_cell.angle_beta   90.00
_cell.angle_gamma   90.00
#
_symmetry.space_group_name_H-M   'P 1'
#
loop_
_entity.id
_entity.type
_entity.pdbx_description
1 polymer ?
#
loop_
_entity_poly.entity_id
_entity_poly.type
_entity_poly.pdbx_seq_one_letter_code
_entity_poly.pdbx_strand_id
1 'polypeptide(L)'
;AGGPLPSEALTQRVDYIFGDQNFDPNRLLVIENTASSSPAGYQGFLTTSAAYVSLEAIFSEQLRFSGGVRQENGKQEIDTYDLFTGKDGVVDKAINEDYLLPGITLTYFPEDNENLQFRLGLSQTIARPTFRELSPTLFVDPDTDRVVAGSLYLENSEIENFDLRAEYYFNPNQFVTAGIFMKNIDQPIEETVNEIGDLIVTTYQNVPKAEILGFEFEYERIFDGFNSAWASSKEFMVKFNYTFTDSEIILETGDTYLNSGGVVTSAASLLANGRDSRLQGQADNIVNIQLGYDDYAVNSQAT
;
A
#
# COMPACT_ATOMS: atom_id res chain seq x y z
N ALA A 1 19.89 25.23 -26.58
CA ALA A 1 20.79 24.22 -27.17
C ALA A 1 22.18 24.44 -26.58
N GLY A 2 22.70 23.44 -25.87
CA GLY A 2 24.05 23.47 -25.30
C GLY A 2 25.11 23.63 -26.39
N GLY A 3 26.23 24.29 -26.07
CA GLY A 3 27.38 24.43 -26.97
C GLY A 3 28.29 23.18 -26.94
N PRO A 4 29.26 23.11 -27.86
CA PRO A 4 30.21 22.01 -27.86
C PRO A 4 31.10 22.01 -26.63
N LEU A 5 31.44 20.85 -26.13
CA LEU A 5 32.48 20.69 -25.10
C LEU A 5 33.82 21.20 -25.64
N PRO A 6 34.68 21.79 -24.78
CA PRO A 6 36.04 22.09 -25.16
C PRO A 6 36.74 20.83 -25.70
N SER A 7 37.55 21.00 -26.75
CA SER A 7 38.27 19.87 -27.35
C SER A 7 39.17 19.10 -26.36
N GLU A 8 39.60 19.74 -25.33
CA GLU A 8 40.37 19.15 -24.23
C GLU A 8 39.54 18.19 -23.35
N ALA A 9 38.24 18.46 -23.22
CA ALA A 9 37.35 17.57 -22.46
C ALA A 9 37.17 16.22 -23.13
N LEU A 10 37.18 16.16 -24.45
CA LEU A 10 36.97 14.92 -25.23
C LEU A 10 38.14 13.93 -25.08
N THR A 11 39.31 14.36 -24.60
CA THR A 11 40.48 13.52 -24.33
C THR A 11 40.58 13.08 -22.88
N GLN A 12 39.67 13.54 -22.02
CA GLN A 12 39.66 13.22 -20.60
C GLN A 12 38.81 11.96 -20.32
N ARG A 13 38.87 11.50 -19.09
CA ARG A 13 38.05 10.37 -18.62
C ARG A 13 36.56 10.76 -18.59
N VAL A 14 35.68 9.76 -18.64
CA VAL A 14 34.24 9.94 -18.67
C VAL A 14 33.72 10.71 -17.44
N ASP A 15 34.30 10.48 -16.26
CA ASP A 15 34.00 11.20 -15.04
C ASP A 15 34.33 12.72 -15.12
N TYR A 16 35.34 13.11 -15.88
CA TYR A 16 35.65 14.51 -16.14
C TYR A 16 34.64 15.13 -17.12
N ILE A 17 34.27 14.39 -18.18
CA ILE A 17 33.31 14.88 -19.19
C ILE A 17 31.95 15.16 -18.54
N PHE A 18 31.48 14.28 -17.64
CA PHE A 18 30.23 14.40 -16.91
C PHE A 18 30.40 15.02 -15.51
N GLY A 19 31.51 15.71 -15.24
CA GLY A 19 31.69 16.48 -14.02
C GLY A 19 30.93 17.81 -14.03
N ASP A 20 30.58 18.33 -12.86
CA ASP A 20 29.74 19.51 -12.66
C ASP A 20 30.26 20.77 -13.41
N GLN A 21 31.57 20.86 -13.61
CA GLN A 21 32.21 21.96 -14.34
C GLN A 21 31.82 22.03 -15.83
N ASN A 22 31.27 20.97 -16.37
CA ASN A 22 30.84 20.89 -17.77
C ASN A 22 29.35 21.11 -17.95
N PHE A 23 28.55 21.06 -16.87
CA PHE A 23 27.13 21.34 -16.89
C PHE A 23 26.88 22.85 -16.79
N ASP A 24 26.63 23.48 -17.92
CA ASP A 24 26.37 24.91 -18.08
C ASP A 24 25.35 25.06 -19.24
N PRO A 25 24.40 26.02 -19.19
CA PRO A 25 23.44 26.26 -20.26
C PRO A 25 24.07 26.44 -21.66
N ASN A 26 25.36 26.84 -21.71
CA ASN A 26 26.10 27.02 -22.96
C ASN A 26 26.99 25.81 -23.31
N ARG A 27 26.99 24.73 -22.52
CA ARG A 27 27.81 23.53 -22.71
C ARG A 27 26.95 22.27 -22.68
N LEU A 28 27.20 21.35 -21.71
CA LEU A 28 26.38 20.18 -21.52
C LEU A 28 25.09 20.56 -20.82
N LEU A 29 24.01 20.18 -21.39
CA LEU A 29 22.69 20.26 -20.77
C LEU A 29 22.15 18.83 -20.64
N VAL A 30 21.81 18.42 -19.43
CA VAL A 30 21.04 17.21 -19.21
C VAL A 30 19.60 17.51 -19.52
N ILE A 31 19.06 16.85 -20.51
CA ILE A 31 17.64 16.96 -20.89
C ILE A 31 17.05 15.58 -20.64
N GLU A 32 15.98 15.53 -19.86
CA GLU A 32 15.18 14.32 -19.75
C GLU A 32 14.60 13.96 -21.11
N ASN A 33 14.76 12.70 -21.51
CA ASN A 33 14.20 12.21 -22.75
C ASN A 33 12.73 11.80 -22.53
N THR A 34 11.85 12.79 -22.56
CA THR A 34 10.41 12.58 -22.42
C THR A 34 9.74 12.60 -23.79
N ALA A 35 8.66 11.83 -23.93
CA ALA A 35 7.81 11.92 -25.11
C ALA A 35 7.22 13.34 -25.22
N SER A 36 7.20 13.91 -26.42
CA SER A 36 6.76 15.29 -26.68
C SER A 36 5.29 15.59 -26.33
N SER A 37 4.53 14.56 -25.99
CA SER A 37 3.10 14.63 -25.60
C SER A 37 2.84 14.37 -24.13
N SER A 38 3.90 14.14 -23.32
CA SER A 38 3.78 13.84 -21.90
C SER A 38 4.52 14.89 -21.07
N PRO A 39 4.03 15.24 -19.87
CA PRO A 39 4.78 16.05 -18.92
C PRO A 39 6.16 15.44 -18.61
N ALA A 40 7.14 16.29 -18.41
CA ALA A 40 8.51 15.87 -18.09
C ALA A 40 8.66 15.34 -16.66
N GLY A 41 7.81 15.82 -15.77
CA GLY A 41 7.81 15.42 -14.37
C GLY A 41 6.65 16.05 -13.63
N TYR A 42 6.59 15.81 -12.33
CA TYR A 42 5.52 16.31 -11.47
C TYR A 42 6.03 16.64 -10.06
N GLN A 43 5.25 17.47 -9.38
CA GLN A 43 5.34 17.69 -7.95
C GLN A 43 4.00 17.30 -7.32
N GLY A 44 4.05 16.61 -6.17
CA GLY A 44 2.87 16.17 -5.45
C GLY A 44 2.82 16.77 -4.07
N PHE A 45 1.64 17.23 -3.64
CA PHE A 45 1.39 17.81 -2.32
C PHE A 45 0.21 17.11 -1.66
N LEU A 46 0.39 16.70 -0.42
CA LEU A 46 -0.67 16.17 0.43
C LEU A 46 -0.75 16.99 1.71
N THR A 47 -1.89 17.64 1.92
CA THR A 47 -2.20 18.33 3.16
C THR A 47 -3.37 17.63 3.84
N THR A 48 -3.19 17.19 5.08
CA THR A 48 -4.23 16.54 5.87
C THR A 48 -4.45 17.29 7.16
N SER A 49 -5.69 17.61 7.47
CA SER A 49 -6.13 18.16 8.75
C SER A 49 -7.17 17.22 9.36
N ALA A 50 -7.02 16.88 10.63
CA ALA A 50 -7.93 15.94 11.26
C ALA A 50 -8.16 16.24 12.74
N ALA A 51 -9.36 15.85 13.21
CA ALA A 51 -9.71 15.81 14.62
C ALA A 51 -10.38 14.47 14.91
N TYR A 52 -10.22 13.96 16.12
CA TYR A 52 -10.88 12.73 16.54
C TYR A 52 -11.36 12.80 17.99
N VAL A 53 -12.36 11.98 18.28
CA VAL A 53 -12.81 11.69 19.63
C VAL A 53 -12.90 10.18 19.80
N SER A 54 -12.43 9.66 20.92
CA SER A 54 -12.51 8.26 21.26
C SER A 54 -12.99 8.06 22.70
N LEU A 55 -13.67 6.94 22.93
CA LEU A 55 -14.18 6.51 24.23
C LEU A 55 -13.78 5.07 24.45
N GLU A 56 -13.32 4.79 25.67
CA GLU A 56 -13.15 3.43 26.18
C GLU A 56 -14.10 3.25 27.37
N ALA A 57 -14.84 2.14 27.38
CA ALA A 57 -15.78 1.79 28.43
C ALA A 57 -15.62 0.33 28.83
N ILE A 58 -15.56 0.09 30.14
CA ILE A 58 -15.56 -1.23 30.74
C ILE A 58 -16.97 -1.47 31.29
N PHE A 59 -17.75 -2.30 30.60
CA PHE A 59 -19.13 -2.59 30.99
C PHE A 59 -19.19 -3.66 32.10
N SER A 60 -18.24 -4.58 32.11
CA SER A 60 -18.06 -5.60 33.14
C SER A 60 -16.61 -6.10 33.09
N GLU A 61 -16.24 -7.02 33.99
CA GLU A 61 -14.95 -7.69 33.95
C GLU A 61 -14.73 -8.46 32.63
N GLN A 62 -15.84 -8.88 32.01
CA GLN A 62 -15.83 -9.67 30.77
C GLN A 62 -15.93 -8.83 29.51
N LEU A 63 -16.47 -7.58 29.58
CA LEU A 63 -16.81 -6.85 28.36
C LEU A 63 -16.20 -5.45 28.35
N ARG A 64 -15.35 -5.19 27.38
CA ARG A 64 -14.75 -3.88 27.10
C ARG A 64 -15.17 -3.39 25.72
N PHE A 65 -15.42 -2.11 25.64
CA PHE A 65 -15.71 -1.37 24.42
C PHE A 65 -14.65 -0.30 24.22
N SER A 66 -14.15 -0.17 23.01
CA SER A 66 -13.36 0.97 22.58
C SER A 66 -13.91 1.45 21.24
N GLY A 67 -14.12 2.72 21.09
CA GLY A 67 -14.65 3.25 19.84
C GLY A 67 -14.46 4.75 19.73
N GLY A 68 -14.55 5.24 18.50
CA GLY A 68 -14.39 6.64 18.22
C GLY A 68 -14.70 6.98 16.78
N VAL A 69 -14.54 8.24 16.48
CA VAL A 69 -14.73 8.78 15.14
C VAL A 69 -13.64 9.81 14.86
N ARG A 70 -13.10 9.77 13.66
CA ARG A 70 -12.13 10.72 13.13
C ARG A 70 -12.76 11.48 11.97
N GLN A 71 -12.78 12.79 12.07
CA GLN A 71 -13.05 13.67 10.94
C GLN A 71 -11.72 14.03 10.30
N GLU A 72 -11.60 13.81 9.01
CA GLU A 72 -10.39 14.11 8.25
C GLU A 72 -10.73 14.90 6.99
N ASN A 73 -10.06 16.03 6.78
CA ASN A 73 -10.03 16.76 5.53
C ASN A 73 -8.68 16.53 4.86
N GLY A 74 -8.68 16.04 3.63
CA GLY A 74 -7.48 15.75 2.85
C GLY A 74 -7.50 16.50 1.53
N LYS A 75 -6.43 17.23 1.23
CA LYS A 75 -6.20 17.85 -0.06
C LYS A 75 -4.93 17.25 -0.67
N GLN A 76 -5.09 16.54 -1.78
CA GLN A 76 -4.00 15.95 -2.56
C GLN A 76 -3.95 16.62 -3.92
N GLU A 77 -2.79 17.19 -4.26
CA GLU A 77 -2.58 17.95 -5.49
C GLU A 77 -1.39 17.39 -6.26
N ILE A 78 -1.48 17.40 -7.56
CA ILE A 78 -0.38 17.08 -8.44
C ILE A 78 -0.24 18.21 -9.47
N ASP A 79 0.97 18.73 -9.58
CA ASP A 79 1.37 19.74 -10.56
C ASP A 79 2.36 19.10 -11.52
N THR A 80 2.10 19.17 -12.80
CA THR A 80 3.04 18.70 -13.82
C THR A 80 3.81 19.85 -14.44
N TYR A 81 4.96 19.57 -15.00
CA TYR A 81 5.76 20.57 -15.70
C TYR A 81 6.26 20.06 -17.05
N ASP A 82 6.45 20.99 -17.97
CA ASP A 82 6.96 20.75 -19.31
C ASP A 82 8.36 21.39 -19.45
N LEU A 83 9.34 20.60 -19.88
CA LEU A 83 10.73 21.02 -20.03
C LEU A 83 10.92 22.13 -21.09
N PHE A 84 10.06 22.18 -22.11
CA PHE A 84 10.26 23.06 -23.25
C PHE A 84 9.55 24.41 -23.10
N THR A 85 8.44 24.42 -22.40
CA THR A 85 7.64 25.65 -22.23
C THR A 85 8.02 26.40 -20.96
N GLY A 86 8.75 25.78 -20.03
CA GLY A 86 9.15 26.39 -18.76
C GLY A 86 7.94 26.80 -17.90
N LYS A 87 6.78 26.26 -18.17
CA LYS A 87 5.59 26.49 -17.35
C LYS A 87 5.71 25.66 -16.09
N ASP A 88 5.94 26.36 -14.98
CA ASP A 88 5.64 25.84 -13.65
C ASP A 88 4.12 25.62 -13.56
N GLY A 89 3.76 24.46 -13.14
CA GLY A 89 2.53 23.95 -12.66
C GLY A 89 1.23 24.67 -12.99
N VAL A 90 0.50 24.10 -13.91
CA VAL A 90 -0.96 24.10 -13.81
C VAL A 90 -1.29 22.91 -12.90
N VAL A 91 -2.06 23.14 -11.82
CA VAL A 91 -2.59 22.02 -11.02
C VAL A 91 -3.44 21.17 -11.96
N ASP A 92 -2.95 20.00 -12.31
CA ASP A 92 -3.65 19.13 -13.24
C ASP A 92 -4.77 18.36 -12.54
N LYS A 93 -4.58 18.05 -11.24
CA LYS A 93 -5.59 17.39 -10.43
C LYS A 93 -5.47 17.83 -8.98
N ALA A 94 -6.63 18.10 -8.37
CA ALA A 94 -6.77 18.21 -6.92
C ALA A 94 -7.91 17.30 -6.45
N ILE A 95 -7.60 16.40 -5.52
CA ILE A 95 -8.59 15.63 -4.77
C ILE A 95 -8.72 16.34 -3.43
N ASN A 96 -9.91 16.83 -3.14
CA ASN A 96 -10.19 17.57 -1.90
C ASN A 96 -11.46 17.00 -1.29
N GLU A 97 -11.32 16.18 -0.26
CA GLU A 97 -12.41 15.39 0.30
C GLU A 97 -12.38 15.37 1.82
N ASP A 98 -13.57 15.29 2.38
CA ASP A 98 -13.84 15.20 3.80
C ASP A 98 -14.36 13.81 4.15
N TYR A 99 -13.75 13.17 5.15
CA TYR A 99 -14.13 11.83 5.59
C TYR A 99 -14.51 11.82 7.06
N LEU A 100 -15.54 11.04 7.36
CA LEU A 100 -15.90 10.66 8.73
C LEU A 100 -15.60 9.17 8.89
N LEU A 101 -14.57 8.86 9.67
CA LEU A 101 -13.99 7.52 9.80
C LEU A 101 -14.30 6.97 11.21
N PRO A 102 -15.42 6.25 11.38
CA PRO A 102 -15.72 5.58 12.64
C PRO A 102 -14.89 4.31 12.81
N GLY A 103 -14.65 3.94 14.06
CA GLY A 103 -14.04 2.68 14.43
C GLY A 103 -14.52 2.23 15.78
N ILE A 104 -14.88 0.96 15.91
CA ILE A 104 -15.28 0.33 17.17
C ILE A 104 -14.60 -1.01 17.34
N THR A 105 -14.28 -1.33 18.57
CA THR A 105 -13.78 -2.64 18.99
C THR A 105 -14.52 -3.10 20.24
N LEU A 106 -15.03 -4.31 20.21
CA LEU A 106 -15.60 -4.99 21.33
C LEU A 106 -14.69 -6.14 21.74
N THR A 107 -14.28 -6.19 23.02
CA THR A 107 -13.45 -7.27 23.55
C THR A 107 -14.22 -8.01 24.64
N TYR A 108 -14.29 -9.34 24.49
CA TYR A 108 -14.93 -10.22 25.46
C TYR A 108 -13.91 -11.17 26.10
N PHE A 109 -13.91 -11.23 27.42
CA PHE A 109 -13.09 -12.10 28.26
C PHE A 109 -13.99 -13.15 28.93
N PRO A 110 -13.89 -14.43 28.60
CA PRO A 110 -14.67 -15.47 29.29
C PRO A 110 -14.32 -15.59 30.76
N GLU A 111 -15.34 -15.76 31.64
CA GLU A 111 -15.16 -15.88 33.08
C GLU A 111 -14.25 -17.05 33.49
N ASP A 112 -14.39 -18.18 32.79
CA ASP A 112 -13.68 -19.42 33.12
C ASP A 112 -12.23 -19.45 32.60
N ASN A 113 -11.79 -18.44 31.84
CA ASN A 113 -10.46 -18.45 31.22
C ASN A 113 -9.93 -17.02 30.97
N GLU A 114 -9.20 -16.51 31.93
CA GLU A 114 -8.57 -15.17 31.86
C GLU A 114 -7.53 -15.02 30.73
N ASN A 115 -7.03 -16.13 30.21
CA ASN A 115 -6.05 -16.13 29.13
C ASN A 115 -6.67 -16.06 27.72
N LEU A 116 -7.99 -16.24 27.62
CA LEU A 116 -8.72 -16.22 26.36
C LEU A 116 -9.45 -14.90 26.18
N GLN A 117 -9.36 -14.31 25.00
CA GLN A 117 -10.19 -13.16 24.64
C GLN A 117 -10.68 -13.27 23.21
N PHE A 118 -11.84 -12.67 22.96
CA PHE A 118 -12.41 -12.49 21.63
C PHE A 118 -12.52 -11.03 21.33
N ARG A 119 -12.16 -10.67 20.10
CA ARG A 119 -12.21 -9.28 19.63
C ARG A 119 -13.02 -9.18 18.36
N LEU A 120 -13.97 -8.25 18.36
CA LEU A 120 -14.74 -7.85 17.18
C LEU A 120 -14.39 -6.39 16.86
N GLY A 121 -13.91 -6.14 15.65
CA GLY A 121 -13.59 -4.82 15.12
C GLY A 121 -14.46 -4.47 13.93
N LEU A 122 -14.93 -3.22 13.88
CA LEU A 122 -15.60 -2.61 12.73
C LEU A 122 -15.00 -1.23 12.52
N SER A 123 -14.60 -0.90 11.31
CA SER A 123 -14.06 0.42 11.02
C SER A 123 -14.23 0.82 9.56
N GLN A 124 -14.22 2.13 9.32
CA GLN A 124 -14.09 2.70 7.98
C GLN A 124 -12.72 3.36 7.85
N THR A 125 -12.06 3.11 6.74
CA THR A 125 -10.77 3.68 6.37
C THR A 125 -10.77 4.13 4.92
N ILE A 126 -9.74 4.86 4.51
CA ILE A 126 -9.58 5.31 3.12
C ILE A 126 -8.20 4.93 2.60
N ALA A 127 -8.11 4.71 1.30
CA ALA A 127 -6.84 4.62 0.58
C ALA A 127 -6.80 5.71 -0.49
N ARG A 128 -5.70 6.46 -0.52
CA ARG A 128 -5.47 7.50 -1.50
C ARG A 128 -4.58 6.97 -2.62
N PRO A 129 -4.82 7.39 -3.87
CA PRO A 129 -3.87 7.10 -4.93
C PRO A 129 -2.51 7.69 -4.57
N THR A 130 -1.45 7.00 -4.91
CA THR A 130 -0.10 7.55 -4.81
C THR A 130 0.09 8.66 -5.84
N PHE A 131 1.04 9.56 -5.61
CA PHE A 131 1.35 10.60 -6.60
C PHE A 131 1.78 10.03 -7.94
N ARG A 132 2.36 8.84 -7.92
CA ARG A 132 2.76 8.12 -9.13
C ARG A 132 1.56 7.64 -9.94
N GLU A 133 0.56 7.10 -9.27
CA GLU A 133 -0.68 6.67 -9.89
C GLU A 133 -1.49 7.83 -10.46
N LEU A 134 -1.38 9.03 -9.86
CA LEU A 134 -2.02 10.25 -10.34
C LEU A 134 -1.27 10.91 -11.50
N SER A 135 0.07 10.75 -11.59
CA SER A 135 0.86 11.51 -12.55
C SER A 135 0.75 10.98 -13.97
N PRO A 136 0.32 11.79 -14.95
CA PRO A 136 0.29 11.40 -16.35
C PRO A 136 1.69 11.34 -16.99
N THR A 137 2.75 11.60 -16.24
CA THR A 137 4.13 11.53 -16.72
C THR A 137 4.48 10.09 -17.09
N LEU A 138 4.94 9.88 -18.32
CA LEU A 138 5.42 8.58 -18.78
C LEU A 138 6.76 8.24 -18.15
N PHE A 139 6.91 7.02 -17.69
CA PHE A 139 8.18 6.46 -17.27
C PHE A 139 8.32 4.99 -17.66
N VAL A 140 9.54 4.53 -17.73
CA VAL A 140 9.83 3.11 -17.94
C VAL A 140 10.15 2.51 -16.58
N ASP A 141 9.39 1.49 -16.21
CA ASP A 141 9.67 0.69 -15.02
C ASP A 141 10.95 -0.13 -15.26
N PRO A 142 12.03 0.06 -14.47
CA PRO A 142 13.30 -0.59 -14.71
C PRO A 142 13.29 -2.10 -14.48
N ASP A 143 12.32 -2.61 -13.72
CA ASP A 143 12.24 -4.04 -13.40
C ASP A 143 11.46 -4.83 -14.46
N THR A 144 10.51 -4.19 -15.13
CA THR A 144 9.60 -4.84 -16.08
C THR A 144 9.73 -4.33 -17.52
N ASP A 145 10.52 -3.28 -17.75
CA ASP A 145 10.62 -2.53 -19.03
C ASP A 145 9.26 -2.02 -19.56
N ARG A 146 8.25 -1.94 -18.69
CA ARG A 146 6.93 -1.43 -19.07
C ARG A 146 6.91 0.08 -19.05
N VAL A 147 6.24 0.66 -20.01
CA VAL A 147 5.89 2.09 -19.95
C VAL A 147 4.68 2.26 -19.06
N VAL A 148 4.79 3.15 -18.08
CA VAL A 148 3.74 3.41 -17.09
C VAL A 148 3.38 4.88 -17.10
N ALA A 149 2.08 5.17 -17.02
CA ALA A 149 1.54 6.51 -16.82
C ALA A 149 0.42 6.46 -15.78
N GLY A 150 0.36 7.42 -14.90
CA GLY A 150 -0.76 7.57 -13.98
C GLY A 150 -2.02 8.09 -14.68
N SER A 151 -3.08 8.24 -13.89
CA SER A 151 -4.37 8.75 -14.34
C SER A 151 -4.83 9.90 -13.45
N LEU A 152 -5.16 11.04 -14.07
CA LEU A 152 -5.74 12.21 -13.39
C LEU A 152 -7.18 11.98 -12.94
N TYR A 153 -7.79 10.88 -13.34
CA TYR A 153 -9.20 10.57 -13.06
C TYR A 153 -9.39 9.65 -11.85
N LEU A 154 -8.30 9.33 -11.13
CA LEU A 154 -8.40 8.54 -9.90
C LEU A 154 -9.06 9.33 -8.78
N GLU A 155 -9.80 8.58 -7.97
CA GLU A 155 -10.45 9.01 -6.74
C GLU A 155 -9.95 8.16 -5.56
N ASN A 156 -10.21 8.61 -4.34
CA ASN A 156 -9.88 7.84 -3.15
C ASN A 156 -10.76 6.58 -3.07
N SER A 157 -10.21 5.50 -2.53
CA SER A 157 -10.97 4.31 -2.19
C SER A 157 -11.48 4.40 -0.76
N GLU A 158 -12.74 4.02 -0.53
CA GLU A 158 -13.31 3.88 0.82
C GLU A 158 -13.38 2.40 1.20
N ILE A 159 -13.02 2.07 2.44
CA ILE A 159 -12.87 0.70 2.89
C ILE A 159 -13.65 0.48 4.18
N GLU A 160 -14.61 -0.43 4.14
CA GLU A 160 -15.27 -0.97 5.32
C GLU A 160 -14.54 -2.24 5.78
N ASN A 161 -14.14 -2.26 7.05
CA ASN A 161 -13.39 -3.36 7.64
C ASN A 161 -14.23 -4.04 8.72
N PHE A 162 -14.22 -5.37 8.67
CA PHE A 162 -14.75 -6.27 9.69
C PHE A 162 -13.64 -7.24 10.10
N ASP A 163 -13.40 -7.37 11.40
CA ASP A 163 -12.39 -8.23 11.99
C ASP A 163 -12.99 -9.00 13.18
N LEU A 164 -12.81 -10.32 13.19
CA LEU A 164 -13.14 -11.17 14.35
C LEU A 164 -11.92 -12.02 14.69
N ARG A 165 -11.46 -11.93 15.94
CA ARG A 165 -10.23 -12.59 16.39
C ARG A 165 -10.42 -13.27 17.74
N ALA A 166 -9.91 -14.49 17.87
CA ALA A 166 -9.73 -15.20 19.12
C ALA A 166 -8.25 -15.23 19.48
N GLU A 167 -7.92 -14.91 20.71
CA GLU A 167 -6.55 -14.80 21.20
C GLU A 167 -6.41 -15.56 22.52
N TYR A 168 -5.43 -16.45 22.60
CA TYR A 168 -5.10 -17.17 23.83
C TYR A 168 -3.65 -16.90 24.21
N TYR A 169 -3.46 -16.36 25.40
CA TYR A 169 -2.15 -15.99 25.94
C TYR A 169 -1.68 -17.01 26.97
N PHE A 170 -0.63 -17.75 26.65
CA PHE A 170 0.04 -18.64 27.61
C PHE A 170 0.75 -17.83 28.69
N ASN A 171 1.28 -16.67 28.31
CA ASN A 171 1.81 -15.59 29.13
C ASN A 171 1.87 -14.31 28.25
N PRO A 172 2.29 -13.13 28.77
CA PRO A 172 2.24 -11.86 28.02
C PRO A 172 2.96 -11.86 26.66
N ASN A 173 3.96 -12.72 26.48
CA ASN A 173 4.79 -12.76 25.27
C ASN A 173 4.63 -14.05 24.46
N GLN A 174 3.73 -14.94 24.85
CA GLN A 174 3.50 -16.22 24.18
C GLN A 174 2.01 -16.43 23.98
N PHE A 175 1.60 -16.61 22.74
CA PHE A 175 0.20 -16.62 22.39
C PHE A 175 -0.08 -17.50 21.15
N VAL A 176 -1.33 -17.82 20.99
CA VAL A 176 -1.91 -18.29 19.74
C VAL A 176 -3.11 -17.44 19.40
N THR A 177 -3.21 -17.01 18.16
CA THR A 177 -4.35 -16.24 17.68
C THR A 177 -4.89 -16.82 16.40
N ALA A 178 -6.20 -16.69 16.21
CA ALA A 178 -6.87 -17.01 14.97
C ALA A 178 -7.91 -15.92 14.69
N GLY A 179 -7.96 -15.44 13.46
CA GLY A 179 -8.87 -14.37 13.06
C GLY A 179 -9.39 -14.55 11.66
N ILE A 180 -10.55 -13.98 11.43
CA ILE A 180 -11.12 -13.76 10.09
C ILE A 180 -11.30 -12.28 9.88
N PHE A 181 -11.06 -11.83 8.67
CA PHE A 181 -11.32 -10.44 8.28
C PHE A 181 -12.06 -10.38 6.96
N MET A 182 -12.82 -9.30 6.80
CA MET A 182 -13.50 -8.97 5.55
C MET A 182 -13.35 -7.47 5.29
N LYS A 183 -13.09 -7.12 4.03
CA LYS A 183 -13.02 -5.73 3.58
C LYS A 183 -13.91 -5.56 2.36
N ASN A 184 -14.78 -4.55 2.43
CA ASN A 184 -15.49 -4.04 1.25
C ASN A 184 -14.78 -2.76 0.82
N ILE A 185 -14.38 -2.70 -0.42
CA ILE A 185 -13.63 -1.57 -0.97
C ILE A 185 -14.46 -0.95 -2.09
N ASP A 186 -14.88 0.28 -1.89
CA ASP A 186 -15.47 1.07 -2.94
C ASP A 186 -14.36 1.78 -3.72
N GLN A 187 -14.42 1.72 -5.04
CA GLN A 187 -13.48 2.32 -5.98
C GLN A 187 -12.01 1.92 -5.75
N PRO A 188 -11.66 0.61 -5.59
CA PRO A 188 -10.26 0.21 -5.53
C PRO A 188 -9.52 0.59 -6.80
N ILE A 189 -8.23 0.94 -6.64
CA ILE A 189 -7.36 1.32 -7.75
C ILE A 189 -6.68 0.08 -8.29
N GLU A 190 -6.84 -0.16 -9.59
CA GLU A 190 -6.28 -1.31 -10.29
C GLU A 190 -5.45 -0.89 -11.49
N GLU A 191 -4.37 -1.65 -11.75
CA GLU A 191 -3.61 -1.49 -12.98
C GLU A 191 -4.41 -1.97 -14.20
N THR A 192 -4.29 -1.26 -15.30
CA THR A 192 -4.82 -1.66 -16.58
C THR A 192 -3.81 -1.37 -17.68
N VAL A 193 -3.92 -2.10 -18.77
CA VAL A 193 -3.05 -1.95 -19.92
C VAL A 193 -3.84 -1.30 -21.05
N ASN A 194 -3.36 -0.15 -21.51
CA ASN A 194 -3.94 0.58 -22.63
C ASN A 194 -2.96 0.66 -23.80
N GLU A 195 -3.49 0.68 -25.00
CA GLU A 195 -2.74 0.88 -26.23
C GLU A 195 -2.88 2.34 -26.64
N ILE A 196 -1.78 3.07 -26.70
CA ILE A 196 -1.72 4.47 -27.12
C ILE A 196 -0.86 4.54 -28.38
N GLY A 197 -1.48 4.52 -29.55
CA GLY A 197 -0.79 4.38 -30.82
C GLY A 197 -0.14 2.98 -30.91
N ASP A 198 1.17 2.95 -31.12
CA ASP A 198 1.96 1.69 -31.14
C ASP A 198 2.58 1.36 -29.78
N LEU A 199 2.25 2.12 -28.75
CA LEU A 199 2.83 1.97 -27.40
C LEU A 199 1.83 1.29 -26.46
N ILE A 200 2.25 0.24 -25.80
CA ILE A 200 1.51 -0.40 -24.71
C ILE A 200 1.88 0.32 -23.40
N VAL A 201 0.91 0.90 -22.75
CA VAL A 201 1.08 1.69 -21.52
C VAL A 201 0.30 1.05 -20.39
N THR A 202 0.97 0.77 -19.30
CA THR A 202 0.31 0.43 -18.02
C THR A 202 -0.20 1.72 -17.38
N THR A 203 -1.44 1.74 -16.95
CA THR A 203 -2.08 2.88 -16.27
C THR A 203 -2.96 2.40 -15.13
N TYR A 204 -3.61 3.32 -14.44
CA TYR A 204 -4.41 3.06 -13.24
C TYR A 204 -5.84 3.55 -13.42
N GLN A 205 -6.78 2.86 -12.79
CA GLN A 205 -8.19 3.25 -12.79
C GLN A 205 -8.88 2.75 -11.53
N ASN A 206 -9.92 3.44 -11.08
CA ASN A 206 -10.80 2.91 -10.05
C ASN A 206 -11.75 1.89 -10.69
N VAL A 207 -11.85 0.71 -10.11
CA VAL A 207 -12.91 -0.25 -10.43
C VAL A 207 -14.07 -0.06 -9.46
N PRO A 208 -15.31 -0.44 -9.80
CA PRO A 208 -16.47 -0.09 -9.00
C PRO A 208 -16.40 -0.55 -7.56
N LYS A 209 -16.12 -1.85 -7.34
CA LYS A 209 -16.10 -2.45 -6.00
C LYS A 209 -15.21 -3.67 -5.97
N ALA A 210 -14.62 -3.96 -4.80
CA ALA A 210 -13.99 -5.24 -4.52
C ALA A 210 -14.29 -5.70 -3.09
N GLU A 211 -14.24 -7.00 -2.89
CA GLU A 211 -14.35 -7.65 -1.60
C GLU A 211 -13.10 -8.46 -1.33
N ILE A 212 -12.66 -8.47 -0.07
CA ILE A 212 -11.55 -9.29 0.42
C ILE A 212 -12.06 -10.07 1.61
N LEU A 213 -11.86 -11.39 1.59
CA LEU A 213 -12.06 -12.27 2.73
C LEU A 213 -10.73 -12.93 3.09
N GLY A 214 -10.41 -12.98 4.36
CA GLY A 214 -9.18 -13.63 4.78
C GLY A 214 -9.24 -14.29 6.15
N PHE A 215 -8.24 -15.11 6.38
CA PHE A 215 -8.00 -15.81 7.64
C PHE A 215 -6.54 -15.60 8.04
N GLU A 216 -6.33 -15.32 9.33
CA GLU A 216 -5.00 -15.17 9.93
C GLU A 216 -4.84 -16.13 11.09
N PHE A 217 -3.65 -16.71 11.19
CA PHE A 217 -3.24 -17.53 12.31
C PHE A 217 -1.83 -17.15 12.73
N GLU A 218 -1.65 -16.88 14.04
CA GLU A 218 -0.34 -16.61 14.62
C GLU A 218 -0.10 -17.48 15.82
N TYR A 219 1.13 -17.93 15.96
CA TYR A 219 1.58 -18.68 17.09
C TYR A 219 2.98 -18.21 17.48
N GLU A 220 3.14 -17.84 18.75
CA GLU A 220 4.45 -17.51 19.31
C GLU A 220 4.62 -18.23 20.63
N ARG A 221 5.69 -19.01 20.72
CA ARG A 221 6.03 -19.71 21.96
C ARG A 221 7.52 -19.83 22.17
N ILE A 222 7.90 -19.67 23.43
CA ILE A 222 9.24 -19.91 23.95
C ILE A 222 9.19 -21.18 24.75
N PHE A 223 10.08 -22.12 24.48
CA PHE A 223 10.24 -23.36 25.18
C PHE A 223 11.51 -23.25 26.05
N ASP A 224 11.31 -23.08 27.35
CA ASP A 224 12.38 -23.11 28.31
C ASP A 224 12.95 -24.52 28.36
N GLY A 225 14.28 -24.60 28.53
CA GLY A 225 15.05 -25.80 28.37
C GLY A 225 14.41 -27.07 28.92
N PHE A 226 14.40 -28.09 28.10
CA PHE A 226 13.99 -29.42 28.49
C PHE A 226 14.67 -29.79 29.82
N ASN A 227 13.99 -30.50 30.75
CA ASN A 227 14.42 -30.88 32.09
C ASN A 227 15.76 -31.68 32.16
N SER A 228 16.77 -31.25 31.41
CA SER A 228 18.09 -31.80 31.38
C SER A 228 19.12 -30.74 31.77
N ALA A 229 20.16 -31.13 32.50
CA ALA A 229 21.23 -30.22 32.91
C ALA A 229 21.91 -29.50 31.69
N TRP A 230 21.84 -30.11 30.52
CA TRP A 230 22.37 -29.52 29.27
C TRP A 230 21.49 -28.40 28.71
N ALA A 231 20.18 -28.45 28.94
CA ALA A 231 19.23 -27.54 28.32
C ALA A 231 18.71 -26.45 29.28
N SER A 232 19.16 -26.45 30.57
CA SER A 232 18.65 -25.54 31.60
C SER A 232 18.96 -24.05 31.35
N SER A 233 19.91 -23.74 30.46
CA SER A 233 20.30 -22.37 30.07
C SER A 233 19.80 -22.00 28.68
N LYS A 234 19.02 -22.85 28.03
CA LYS A 234 18.66 -22.73 26.61
C LYS A 234 17.18 -22.47 26.47
N GLU A 235 16.86 -21.52 25.60
CA GLU A 235 15.50 -21.21 25.19
C GLU A 235 15.37 -21.40 23.68
N PHE A 236 14.27 -21.98 23.25
CA PHE A 236 13.91 -22.17 21.86
C PHE A 236 12.63 -21.39 21.59
N MET A 237 12.68 -20.45 20.65
CA MET A 237 11.54 -19.67 20.20
C MET A 237 11.02 -20.23 18.89
N VAL A 238 9.71 -20.35 18.78
CA VAL A 238 9.01 -20.64 17.54
C VAL A 238 7.98 -19.54 17.33
N LYS A 239 8.08 -18.84 16.19
CA LYS A 239 7.03 -17.97 15.68
C LYS A 239 6.55 -18.53 14.36
N PHE A 240 5.24 -18.61 14.21
CA PHE A 240 4.57 -19.02 13.01
C PHE A 240 3.44 -18.06 12.70
N ASN A 241 3.36 -17.61 11.46
CA ASN A 241 2.28 -16.78 10.97
C ASN A 241 1.81 -17.34 9.64
N TYR A 242 0.51 -17.45 9.48
CA TYR A 242 -0.13 -17.82 8.23
C TYR A 242 -1.29 -16.89 7.94
N THR A 243 -1.31 -16.34 6.72
CA THR A 243 -2.41 -15.54 6.21
C THR A 243 -2.91 -16.16 4.91
N PHE A 244 -4.21 -16.40 4.85
CA PHE A 244 -4.94 -16.71 3.63
C PHE A 244 -5.79 -15.53 3.26
N THR A 245 -5.80 -15.15 1.97
CA THR A 245 -6.59 -14.03 1.47
C THR A 245 -7.19 -14.40 0.12
N ASP A 246 -8.48 -14.18 -0.02
CA ASP A 246 -9.20 -14.28 -1.27
C ASP A 246 -9.86 -12.94 -1.59
N SER A 247 -9.80 -12.49 -2.84
CA SER A 247 -10.38 -11.21 -3.25
C SER A 247 -11.11 -11.33 -4.57
N GLU A 248 -12.14 -10.51 -4.73
CA GLU A 248 -12.93 -10.47 -5.94
C GLU A 248 -13.36 -9.05 -6.28
N ILE A 249 -13.21 -8.65 -7.55
CA ILE A 249 -13.80 -7.44 -8.10
C ILE A 249 -15.27 -7.71 -8.38
N ILE A 250 -16.16 -6.96 -7.72
CA ILE A 250 -17.61 -7.10 -7.84
C ILE A 250 -18.11 -6.12 -8.88
N LEU A 251 -18.78 -6.63 -9.91
CA LEU A 251 -19.41 -5.83 -10.96
C LEU A 251 -20.90 -6.11 -11.00
N GLU A 252 -21.69 -5.05 -10.93
CA GLU A 252 -23.13 -5.11 -11.13
C GLU A 252 -23.52 -4.75 -12.56
N THR A 253 -24.70 -5.18 -12.99
CA THR A 253 -25.19 -4.85 -14.31
C THR A 253 -25.46 -3.36 -14.44
N GLY A 254 -24.73 -2.69 -15.32
CA GLY A 254 -24.85 -1.25 -15.53
C GLY A 254 -23.74 -0.42 -14.87
N ASP A 255 -22.84 -1.04 -14.12
CA ASP A 255 -21.68 -0.37 -13.56
C ASP A 255 -20.82 0.23 -14.65
N THR A 256 -20.31 1.41 -14.34
CA THR A 256 -19.38 2.16 -15.20
C THR A 256 -18.19 2.64 -14.39
N TYR A 257 -17.08 2.90 -15.07
CA TYR A 257 -15.89 3.51 -14.50
C TYR A 257 -15.32 4.57 -15.45
N LEU A 258 -14.50 5.47 -14.92
CA LEU A 258 -13.71 6.39 -15.74
C LEU A 258 -12.39 5.71 -16.11
N ASN A 259 -12.18 5.49 -17.40
CA ASN A 259 -10.88 5.00 -17.86
C ASN A 259 -9.79 6.08 -17.73
N SER A 260 -8.53 5.72 -17.94
CA SER A 260 -7.40 6.64 -17.84
C SER A 260 -7.45 7.84 -18.80
N GLY A 261 -8.30 7.81 -19.79
CA GLY A 261 -8.58 8.91 -20.71
C GLY A 261 -9.78 9.77 -20.28
N GLY A 262 -10.39 9.51 -19.12
CA GLY A 262 -11.57 10.24 -18.63
C GLY A 262 -12.88 9.92 -19.35
N VAL A 263 -12.95 8.77 -20.01
CA VAL A 263 -14.16 8.32 -20.71
C VAL A 263 -14.92 7.34 -19.83
N VAL A 264 -16.22 7.59 -19.65
CA VAL A 264 -17.13 6.67 -18.97
C VAL A 264 -17.27 5.39 -19.80
N THR A 265 -16.87 4.26 -19.23
CA THR A 265 -16.85 2.95 -19.89
C THR A 265 -17.62 1.94 -19.05
N SER A 266 -18.24 0.95 -19.71
CA SER A 266 -18.92 -0.14 -19.00
C SER A 266 -17.93 -0.98 -18.21
N ALA A 267 -18.21 -1.22 -16.93
CA ALA A 267 -17.36 -2.02 -16.07
C ALA A 267 -17.25 -3.50 -16.51
N ALA A 268 -18.24 -4.00 -17.28
CA ALA A 268 -18.15 -5.34 -17.88
C ALA A 268 -16.91 -5.54 -18.76
N SER A 269 -16.32 -4.45 -19.31
CA SER A 269 -15.10 -4.52 -20.09
C SER A 269 -13.85 -4.82 -19.24
N LEU A 270 -13.88 -4.58 -17.92
CA LEU A 270 -12.78 -4.85 -17.00
C LEU A 270 -12.46 -6.34 -16.90
N LEU A 271 -13.49 -7.19 -16.91
CA LEU A 271 -13.35 -8.64 -16.86
C LEU A 271 -13.43 -9.29 -18.27
N ALA A 272 -13.54 -8.48 -19.34
CA ALA A 272 -13.46 -8.98 -20.70
C ALA A 272 -12.08 -9.58 -20.96
N ASN A 273 -12.01 -10.54 -21.89
CA ASN A 273 -10.76 -11.21 -22.30
C ASN A 273 -10.13 -12.15 -21.24
N GLY A 274 -10.91 -12.66 -20.27
CA GLY A 274 -10.45 -13.66 -19.30
C GLY A 274 -9.54 -13.08 -18.21
N ARG A 275 -9.64 -11.78 -17.94
CA ARG A 275 -9.02 -11.18 -16.75
C ARG A 275 -9.58 -11.86 -15.50
N ASP A 276 -8.69 -12.22 -14.59
CA ASP A 276 -9.06 -12.69 -13.25
C ASP A 276 -9.82 -11.58 -12.51
N SER A 277 -10.86 -11.92 -11.79
CA SER A 277 -11.63 -10.99 -10.96
C SER A 277 -10.92 -10.61 -9.67
N ARG A 278 -9.76 -11.20 -9.37
CA ARG A 278 -8.99 -10.90 -8.16
C ARG A 278 -8.25 -9.56 -8.25
N LEU A 279 -8.09 -8.93 -7.08
CA LEU A 279 -7.26 -7.72 -6.95
C LEU A 279 -5.79 -8.03 -7.28
N GLN A 280 -5.13 -7.11 -7.96
CA GLN A 280 -3.73 -7.26 -8.35
C GLN A 280 -2.79 -7.10 -7.16
N GLY A 281 -1.62 -7.74 -7.25
CA GLY A 281 -0.56 -7.61 -6.24
C GLY A 281 -0.82 -8.34 -4.93
N GLN A 282 -1.92 -9.10 -4.81
CA GLN A 282 -2.28 -9.83 -3.62
C GLN A 282 -1.73 -11.28 -3.67
N ALA A 283 -1.15 -11.71 -2.55
CA ALA A 283 -0.78 -13.10 -2.35
C ALA A 283 -1.93 -13.86 -1.67
N ASP A 284 -2.35 -14.99 -2.25
CA ASP A 284 -3.40 -15.83 -1.68
C ASP A 284 -2.96 -16.47 -0.36
N ASN A 285 -1.67 -16.77 -0.23
CA ASN A 285 -1.11 -17.41 0.95
C ASN A 285 0.23 -16.77 1.33
N ILE A 286 0.35 -16.40 2.60
CA ILE A 286 1.61 -15.92 3.18
C ILE A 286 1.94 -16.80 4.38
N VAL A 287 3.14 -17.36 4.39
CA VAL A 287 3.64 -18.19 5.49
C VAL A 287 4.96 -17.61 5.97
N ASN A 288 5.04 -17.34 7.27
CA ASN A 288 6.29 -16.94 7.92
C ASN A 288 6.60 -17.90 9.07
N ILE A 289 7.84 -18.37 9.11
CA ILE A 289 8.36 -19.23 10.18
C ILE A 289 9.65 -18.62 10.66
N GLN A 290 9.74 -18.37 11.95
CA GLN A 290 10.96 -17.93 12.61
C GLN A 290 11.30 -18.89 13.74
N LEU A 291 12.54 -19.36 13.77
CA LEU A 291 13.07 -20.19 14.82
C LEU A 291 14.20 -19.43 15.52
N GLY A 292 14.11 -19.33 16.84
CA GLY A 292 15.13 -18.68 17.66
C GLY A 292 15.74 -19.65 18.65
N TYR A 293 16.99 -19.41 18.99
CA TYR A 293 17.74 -20.14 20.01
C TYR A 293 18.59 -19.17 20.81
N ASP A 294 18.45 -19.24 22.12
CA ASP A 294 19.25 -18.52 23.08
C ASP A 294 19.90 -19.48 24.07
N ASP A 295 21.21 -19.28 24.37
CA ASP A 295 21.92 -19.97 25.42
C ASP A 295 22.57 -18.96 26.37
N TYR A 296 21.93 -18.77 27.50
CA TYR A 296 22.38 -17.80 28.52
C TYR A 296 23.68 -18.21 29.23
N ALA A 297 24.06 -19.50 29.20
CA ALA A 297 25.30 -19.95 29.83
C ALA A 297 26.55 -19.50 29.08
N VAL A 298 26.44 -19.36 27.75
CA VAL A 298 27.56 -18.99 26.86
C VAL A 298 27.30 -17.68 26.09
N ASN A 299 26.18 -17.00 26.38
CA ASN A 299 25.76 -15.75 25.74
C ASN A 299 25.75 -15.87 24.22
N SER A 300 25.16 -16.95 23.69
CA SER A 300 25.01 -17.20 22.26
C SER A 300 23.54 -17.12 21.83
N GLN A 301 23.29 -16.50 20.70
CA GLN A 301 21.97 -16.32 20.11
C GLN A 301 21.99 -16.64 18.62
N ALA A 302 20.91 -17.26 18.13
CA ALA A 302 20.67 -17.50 16.71
C ALA A 302 19.17 -17.33 16.39
N THR A 303 18.86 -16.68 15.25
CA THR A 303 17.51 -16.52 14.71
C THR A 303 17.50 -16.71 13.19
#